data_01f13cf8c427addcf3a72a6f3b44de5c
#
_entry.id   01f13cf8c427addcf3a72a6f3b44de5c
#
_cell.length_a   1.000
_cell.length_b   1.000
_cell.length_c   1.000
_cell.angle_alpha   90.00
_cell.angle_beta   90.00
_cell.angle_gamma   90.00
#
_symmetry.space_group_name_H-M   'P 1'
#
loop_
_entity.id
_entity.type
_entity.pdbx_description
1 polymer ?
#
loop_
_entity_poly.entity_id
_entity_poly.type
_entity_poly.pdbx_seq_one_letter_code
_entity_poly.pdbx_strand_id
1 'polypeptide(L)'
;MSSGRSRLPSLSAALAGIPAEVQTLGPWSGRRQLFVRFAIEAETATIYTSEALRGELSRLAVRSNYHSVAIVGRDALVESEFLVTAFDTPGPLPVMLDHDGQRPAALDSLLHALALVQVTMDGSEGAAALERASASIALAAKKHVAHAVAIVPGDALSDGPLLRIVEQIHDASGDAQIVVHAVLEHAPEHDRRWVHWLQKAMAVHSDVRVLPRWPVSGRAAASQEPWVPQRVL
;
A
#
# COMPACT_ATOMS: atom_id res chain seq x y z
N MET A 1 -16.31 -1.51 44.25
CA MET A 1 -16.69 -2.54 43.30
C MET A 1 -15.91 -2.29 42.02
N SER A 2 -14.77 -2.98 41.86
CA SER A 2 -13.88 -2.82 40.70
C SER A 2 -14.44 -3.63 39.54
N SER A 3 -14.92 -2.95 38.49
CA SER A 3 -15.37 -3.55 37.24
C SER A 3 -14.16 -4.16 36.54
N GLY A 4 -13.98 -5.47 36.69
CA GLY A 4 -13.00 -6.23 35.93
C GLY A 4 -13.34 -6.16 34.44
N ARG A 5 -12.64 -5.31 33.70
CA ARG A 5 -12.63 -5.38 32.24
C ARG A 5 -12.02 -6.74 31.86
N SER A 6 -12.87 -7.65 31.39
CA SER A 6 -12.42 -8.89 30.76
C SER A 6 -11.48 -8.50 29.63
N ARG A 7 -10.18 -8.75 29.80
CA ARG A 7 -9.21 -8.63 28.72
C ARG A 7 -9.57 -9.68 27.68
N LEU A 8 -10.00 -9.25 26.52
CA LEU A 8 -10.05 -10.12 25.33
C LEU A 8 -8.65 -10.72 25.14
N PRO A 9 -8.55 -12.02 24.72
CA PRO A 9 -7.26 -12.60 24.43
C PRO A 9 -6.54 -11.73 23.40
N SER A 10 -5.28 -11.39 23.69
CA SER A 10 -4.46 -10.56 22.79
C SER A 10 -4.23 -11.31 21.49
N LEU A 11 -4.79 -10.81 20.40
CA LEU A 11 -4.51 -11.32 19.05
C LEU A 11 -3.03 -11.13 18.73
N SER A 12 -2.45 -12.08 18.02
CA SER A 12 -1.03 -12.04 17.67
C SER A 12 -0.81 -12.36 16.20
N ALA A 13 0.24 -11.78 15.62
CA ALA A 13 0.65 -12.02 14.25
C ALA A 13 2.18 -12.12 14.13
N ALA A 14 2.63 -12.82 13.09
CA ALA A 14 4.03 -12.99 12.77
C ALA A 14 4.51 -11.81 11.88
N LEU A 15 5.42 -10.99 12.40
CA LEU A 15 5.99 -9.86 11.67
C LEU A 15 7.46 -10.12 11.34
N ALA A 16 7.90 -9.75 10.13
CA ALA A 16 9.31 -9.71 9.75
C ALA A 16 10.04 -8.53 10.42
N GLY A 17 9.30 -7.55 10.95
CA GLY A 17 9.81 -6.42 11.72
C GLY A 17 9.09 -5.11 11.46
N ILE A 18 9.62 -4.04 12.07
CA ILE A 18 9.13 -2.67 11.93
C ILE A 18 10.28 -1.75 11.50
N PRO A 19 10.86 -1.95 10.30
CA PRO A 19 11.94 -1.09 9.82
C PRO A 19 11.45 0.33 9.52
N ALA A 20 12.38 1.30 9.66
CA ALA A 20 12.18 2.68 9.24
C ALA A 20 12.80 2.86 7.85
N GLU A 21 11.98 3.13 6.85
CA GLU A 21 12.42 3.21 5.44
C GLU A 21 11.72 4.35 4.71
N VAL A 22 12.13 4.59 3.46
CA VAL A 22 11.47 5.54 2.57
C VAL A 22 10.45 4.82 1.71
N GLN A 23 9.20 5.31 1.68
CA GLN A 23 8.19 4.80 0.79
C GLN A 23 8.59 5.06 -0.67
N THR A 24 8.55 4.02 -1.48
CA THR A 24 8.95 4.12 -2.89
C THR A 24 7.78 4.15 -3.86
N LEU A 25 6.58 3.79 -3.41
CA LEU A 25 5.39 3.66 -4.26
C LEU A 25 4.24 4.56 -3.80
N GLY A 26 3.40 4.93 -4.76
CA GLY A 26 2.15 5.63 -4.52
C GLY A 26 2.30 7.10 -4.10
N PRO A 27 1.22 7.70 -3.57
CA PRO A 27 1.16 9.13 -3.31
C PRO A 27 2.08 9.62 -2.19
N TRP A 28 2.50 8.71 -1.29
CA TRP A 28 3.44 9.03 -0.22
C TRP A 28 4.89 8.65 -0.55
N SER A 29 5.18 8.42 -1.83
CA SER A 29 6.56 8.18 -2.31
C SER A 29 7.52 9.28 -1.84
N GLY A 30 8.70 8.90 -1.39
CA GLY A 30 9.70 9.81 -0.81
C GLY A 30 9.50 10.12 0.68
N ARG A 31 8.42 9.67 1.32
CA ARG A 31 8.17 9.88 2.75
C ARG A 31 8.85 8.80 3.59
N ARG A 32 9.45 9.20 4.72
CA ARG A 32 10.02 8.27 5.70
C ARG A 32 8.93 7.70 6.57
N GLN A 33 8.80 6.37 6.59
CA GLN A 33 7.72 5.64 7.28
C GLN A 33 8.26 4.53 8.18
N LEU A 34 7.44 4.10 9.13
CA LEU A 34 7.62 2.83 9.83
C LEU A 34 6.82 1.76 9.08
N PHE A 35 7.47 0.68 8.68
CA PHE A 35 6.84 -0.40 7.92
C PHE A 35 6.49 -1.57 8.84
N VAL A 36 5.22 -1.80 9.09
CA VAL A 36 4.74 -3.03 9.73
C VAL A 36 4.70 -4.12 8.66
N ARG A 37 5.70 -4.99 8.65
CA ARG A 37 5.86 -6.06 7.65
C ARG A 37 5.40 -7.39 8.21
N PHE A 38 4.42 -7.99 7.56
CA PHE A 38 4.04 -9.37 7.84
C PHE A 38 5.11 -10.32 7.29
N ALA A 39 5.44 -11.36 8.07
CA ALA A 39 6.43 -12.34 7.66
C ALA A 39 5.89 -13.23 6.54
N ILE A 40 6.76 -13.53 5.59
CA ILE A 40 6.55 -14.59 4.59
C ILE A 40 7.16 -15.88 5.17
N GLU A 41 6.62 -17.05 4.82
CA GLU A 41 6.99 -18.34 5.40
C GLU A 41 8.50 -18.64 5.50
N ALA A 42 9.32 -18.04 4.65
CA ALA A 42 10.79 -18.24 4.64
C ALA A 42 11.57 -17.22 5.48
N GLU A 43 10.91 -16.26 6.11
CA GLU A 43 11.56 -15.18 6.87
C GLU A 43 11.58 -15.51 8.37
N THR A 44 12.62 -14.99 9.05
CA THR A 44 12.65 -14.99 10.52
C THR A 44 11.56 -14.07 11.05
N ALA A 45 10.54 -14.64 11.65
CA ALA A 45 9.39 -13.92 12.17
C ALA A 45 9.50 -13.68 13.68
N THR A 46 9.05 -12.53 14.13
CA THR A 46 8.79 -12.24 15.54
C THR A 46 7.28 -12.17 15.77
N ILE A 47 6.80 -12.88 16.78
CA ILE A 47 5.38 -12.84 17.15
C ILE A 47 5.12 -11.57 17.95
N TYR A 48 4.22 -10.74 17.43
CA TYR A 48 3.72 -9.55 18.12
C TYR A 48 2.28 -9.76 18.55
N THR A 49 1.98 -9.41 19.79
CA THR A 49 0.58 -9.14 20.17
C THR A 49 0.17 -7.76 19.67
N SER A 50 -1.13 -7.51 19.49
CA SER A 50 -1.64 -6.21 19.08
C SER A 50 -1.22 -5.08 20.04
N GLU A 51 -1.16 -5.37 21.35
CA GLU A 51 -0.69 -4.43 22.36
C GLU A 51 0.82 -4.15 22.24
N ALA A 52 1.63 -5.19 22.01
CA ALA A 52 3.08 -5.05 21.80
C ALA A 52 3.40 -4.24 20.54
N LEU A 53 2.68 -4.47 19.44
CA LEU A 53 2.82 -3.68 18.22
C LEU A 53 2.52 -2.21 18.48
N ARG A 54 1.42 -1.90 19.14
CA ARG A 54 1.02 -0.52 19.48
C ARG A 54 2.06 0.17 20.35
N GLY A 55 2.56 -0.52 21.38
CA GLY A 55 3.62 0.00 22.27
C GLY A 55 4.91 0.29 21.52
N GLU A 56 5.33 -0.59 20.62
CA GLU A 56 6.53 -0.42 19.82
C GLU A 56 6.41 0.74 18.82
N LEU A 57 5.28 0.86 18.12
CA LEU A 57 5.02 2.00 17.22
C LEU A 57 5.04 3.34 17.97
N SER A 58 4.42 3.39 19.15
CA SER A 58 4.44 4.59 20.00
C SER A 58 5.86 4.94 20.44
N ARG A 59 6.64 3.95 20.86
CA ARG A 59 8.05 4.12 21.25
C ARG A 59 8.94 4.62 20.10
N LEU A 60 8.73 4.08 18.87
CA LEU A 60 9.48 4.50 17.69
C LEU A 60 9.09 5.91 17.25
N ALA A 61 7.80 6.24 17.24
CA ALA A 61 7.30 7.54 16.81
C ALA A 61 7.88 8.73 17.61
N VAL A 62 8.16 8.53 18.92
CA VAL A 62 8.77 9.57 19.76
C VAL A 62 10.26 9.78 19.43
N ARG A 63 10.95 8.79 18.90
CA ARG A 63 12.40 8.84 18.67
C ARG A 63 12.84 9.59 17.42
N SER A 64 11.95 9.76 16.46
CA SER A 64 12.30 10.36 15.17
C SER A 64 11.03 10.84 14.43
N ASN A 65 11.23 11.78 13.52
CA ASN A 65 10.15 12.29 12.68
C ASN A 65 9.83 11.30 11.56
N TYR A 66 8.78 10.53 11.73
CA TYR A 66 8.18 9.70 10.68
C TYR A 66 6.92 10.37 10.14
N HIS A 67 6.68 10.20 8.85
CA HIS A 67 5.47 10.69 8.23
C HIS A 67 4.25 9.86 8.63
N SER A 68 4.41 8.54 8.70
CA SER A 68 3.29 7.60 8.88
C SER A 68 3.78 6.19 9.21
N VAL A 69 2.85 5.33 9.56
CA VAL A 69 3.02 3.87 9.58
C VAL A 69 2.47 3.30 8.28
N ALA A 70 3.22 2.44 7.61
CA ALA A 70 2.77 1.67 6.46
C ALA A 70 2.59 0.20 6.86
N ILE A 71 1.38 -0.30 6.75
CA ILE A 71 1.07 -1.73 6.87
C ILE A 71 1.30 -2.34 5.49
N VAL A 72 2.22 -3.29 5.40
CA VAL A 72 2.68 -3.83 4.14
C VAL A 72 2.89 -5.35 4.24
N GLY A 73 2.82 -6.03 3.12
CA GLY A 73 3.06 -7.46 3.03
C GLY A 73 1.99 -8.13 2.19
N ARG A 74 2.37 -9.27 1.62
CA ARG A 74 1.45 -10.06 0.85
C ARG A 74 0.31 -10.49 1.76
N ASP A 75 -0.91 -10.06 1.40
CA ASP A 75 -2.13 -10.44 2.08
C ASP A 75 -2.20 -10.04 3.58
N ALA A 76 -1.72 -8.81 3.90
CA ALA A 76 -1.79 -8.26 5.27
C ALA A 76 -3.21 -8.33 5.88
N LEU A 77 -4.25 -8.33 5.04
CA LEU A 77 -5.65 -8.41 5.46
C LEU A 77 -6.10 -9.81 5.92
N VAL A 78 -5.27 -10.85 5.80
CA VAL A 78 -5.50 -12.13 6.50
C VAL A 78 -5.52 -11.91 8.00
N GLU A 79 -4.67 -11.02 8.49
CA GLU A 79 -4.54 -10.67 9.90
C GLU A 79 -5.41 -9.46 10.30
N SER A 80 -6.56 -9.29 9.64
CA SER A 80 -7.42 -8.11 9.83
C SER A 80 -7.89 -7.93 11.27
N GLU A 81 -8.24 -9.01 11.99
CA GLU A 81 -8.63 -8.94 13.41
C GLU A 81 -7.50 -8.42 14.32
N PHE A 82 -6.27 -8.89 14.06
CA PHE A 82 -5.07 -8.40 14.74
C PHE A 82 -4.86 -6.91 14.43
N LEU A 83 -4.96 -6.50 13.16
CA LEU A 83 -4.79 -5.11 12.73
C LEU A 83 -5.88 -4.20 13.33
N VAL A 84 -7.14 -4.60 13.27
CA VAL A 84 -8.25 -3.85 13.90
C VAL A 84 -7.95 -3.64 15.39
N THR A 85 -7.55 -4.70 16.12
CA THR A 85 -7.22 -4.58 17.54
C THR A 85 -5.99 -3.71 17.80
N ALA A 86 -4.97 -3.78 16.93
CA ALA A 86 -3.75 -2.99 17.07
C ALA A 86 -3.98 -1.50 16.82
N PHE A 87 -4.89 -1.15 15.92
CA PHE A 87 -5.16 0.22 15.47
C PHE A 87 -6.55 0.76 15.88
N ASP A 88 -7.29 0.06 16.75
CA ASP A 88 -8.59 0.51 17.28
C ASP A 88 -8.52 1.88 17.98
N THR A 89 -7.40 2.18 18.59
CA THR A 89 -7.13 3.48 19.19
C THR A 89 -6.17 4.28 18.30
N PRO A 90 -6.49 5.53 17.96
CA PRO A 90 -5.60 6.37 17.16
C PRO A 90 -4.18 6.42 17.74
N GLY A 91 -3.20 6.10 16.92
CA GLY A 91 -1.79 6.21 17.25
C GLY A 91 -1.23 7.62 16.98
N PRO A 92 0.06 7.84 17.29
CA PRO A 92 0.72 9.14 17.07
C PRO A 92 0.98 9.47 15.59
N LEU A 93 0.85 8.49 14.70
CA LEU A 93 1.12 8.63 13.28
C LEU A 93 -0.08 8.17 12.45
N PRO A 94 -0.36 8.80 11.30
CA PRO A 94 -1.35 8.32 10.35
C PRO A 94 -0.93 6.93 9.82
N VAL A 95 -1.92 6.09 9.53
CA VAL A 95 -1.70 4.71 9.08
C VAL A 95 -2.08 4.56 7.61
N MET A 96 -1.21 3.96 6.84
CA MET A 96 -1.44 3.55 5.45
C MET A 96 -1.49 2.03 5.39
N LEU A 97 -2.46 1.50 4.67
CA LEU A 97 -2.46 0.11 4.24
C LEU A 97 -2.06 0.06 2.76
N ASP A 98 -1.05 -0.74 2.45
CA ASP A 98 -0.66 -1.06 1.08
C ASP A 98 -0.87 -2.56 0.83
N HIS A 99 -1.77 -2.91 -0.08
CA HIS A 99 -2.20 -4.27 -0.34
C HIS A 99 -2.49 -4.51 -1.82
N ASP A 100 -2.75 -5.75 -2.19
CA ASP A 100 -3.00 -6.20 -3.57
C ASP A 100 -4.49 -6.16 -3.99
N GLY A 101 -5.36 -5.61 -3.17
CA GLY A 101 -6.80 -5.51 -3.43
C GLY A 101 -7.59 -6.79 -3.14
N GLN A 102 -6.99 -7.88 -2.69
CA GLN A 102 -7.65 -9.19 -2.68
C GLN A 102 -8.78 -9.38 -1.68
N ARG A 103 -8.85 -8.63 -0.59
CA ARG A 103 -9.80 -8.87 0.52
C ARG A 103 -10.62 -7.64 0.88
N PRO A 104 -11.51 -7.17 -0.02
CA PRO A 104 -12.26 -5.94 0.24
C PRO A 104 -13.17 -6.06 1.49
N ALA A 105 -13.72 -7.25 1.79
CA ALA A 105 -14.54 -7.45 2.98
C ALA A 105 -13.76 -7.31 4.28
N ALA A 106 -12.50 -7.80 4.33
CA ALA A 106 -11.63 -7.64 5.49
C ALA A 106 -11.15 -6.19 5.66
N LEU A 107 -11.00 -5.45 4.54
CA LEU A 107 -10.65 -4.03 4.54
C LEU A 107 -11.70 -3.17 5.27
N ASP A 108 -13.00 -3.45 5.11
CA ASP A 108 -14.07 -2.64 5.69
C ASP A 108 -13.92 -2.44 7.21
N SER A 109 -13.52 -3.49 7.91
CA SER A 109 -13.33 -3.45 9.36
C SER A 109 -12.17 -2.56 9.81
N LEU A 110 -11.16 -2.34 8.94
CA LEU A 110 -9.95 -1.58 9.26
C LEU A 110 -10.01 -0.12 8.81
N LEU A 111 -10.92 0.25 7.90
CA LEU A 111 -10.97 1.58 7.28
C LEU A 111 -11.03 2.74 8.27
N HIS A 112 -11.69 2.56 9.42
CA HIS A 112 -11.80 3.59 10.45
C HIS A 112 -10.45 4.01 11.05
N ALA A 113 -9.43 3.16 10.94
CA ALA A 113 -8.08 3.40 11.46
C ALA A 113 -7.10 3.91 10.39
N LEU A 114 -7.50 3.90 9.11
CA LEU A 114 -6.62 4.22 8.00
C LEU A 114 -6.73 5.67 7.56
N ALA A 115 -5.59 6.30 7.34
CA ALA A 115 -5.49 7.60 6.67
C ALA A 115 -5.37 7.46 5.14
N LEU A 116 -4.85 6.32 4.66
CA LEU A 116 -4.72 6.03 3.24
C LEU A 116 -4.85 4.51 2.99
N VAL A 117 -5.68 4.15 2.02
CA VAL A 117 -5.69 2.82 1.40
C VAL A 117 -4.96 2.91 0.06
N GLN A 118 -3.93 2.12 -0.12
CA GLN A 118 -3.23 1.98 -1.39
C GLN A 118 -3.40 0.56 -1.91
N VAL A 119 -3.81 0.42 -3.16
CA VAL A 119 -3.75 -0.85 -3.88
C VAL A 119 -2.54 -0.81 -4.81
N THR A 120 -1.62 -1.76 -4.65
CA THR A 120 -0.45 -1.89 -5.51
C THR A 120 -0.61 -3.05 -6.48
N MET A 121 -0.37 -2.79 -7.78
CA MET A 121 -0.52 -3.76 -8.86
C MET A 121 0.55 -3.57 -9.94
N ASP A 122 0.84 -4.62 -10.72
CA ASP A 122 1.79 -4.55 -11.83
C ASP A 122 1.12 -4.25 -13.19
N GLY A 123 -0.20 -4.30 -13.24
CA GLY A 123 -0.98 -4.02 -14.44
C GLY A 123 -1.14 -5.21 -15.38
N SER A 124 -0.54 -6.37 -15.06
CA SER A 124 -0.70 -7.62 -15.81
C SER A 124 -1.76 -8.54 -15.20
N GLU A 125 -2.31 -8.16 -14.05
CA GLU A 125 -3.34 -8.92 -13.36
C GLU A 125 -4.60 -9.04 -14.22
N GLY A 126 -5.22 -10.19 -14.16
CA GLY A 126 -6.46 -10.46 -14.90
C GLY A 126 -7.65 -9.64 -14.39
N ALA A 127 -8.74 -9.62 -15.16
CA ALA A 127 -9.94 -8.84 -14.87
C ALA A 127 -10.47 -9.03 -13.45
N ALA A 128 -10.47 -10.24 -12.91
CA ALA A 128 -10.94 -10.51 -11.55
C ALA A 128 -10.08 -9.84 -10.45
N ALA A 129 -8.77 -9.67 -10.68
CA ALA A 129 -7.92 -8.94 -9.74
C ALA A 129 -8.20 -7.43 -9.80
N LEU A 130 -8.38 -6.91 -11.01
CA LEU A 130 -8.74 -5.50 -11.20
C LEU A 130 -10.13 -5.17 -10.62
N GLU A 131 -11.10 -6.08 -10.74
CA GLU A 131 -12.42 -5.93 -10.07
C GLU A 131 -12.29 -5.86 -8.55
N ARG A 132 -11.45 -6.72 -7.94
CA ARG A 132 -11.22 -6.67 -6.48
C ARG A 132 -10.49 -5.39 -6.05
N ALA A 133 -9.51 -4.95 -6.83
CA ALA A 133 -8.83 -3.67 -6.60
C ALA A 133 -9.82 -2.51 -6.65
N SER A 134 -10.67 -2.45 -7.68
CA SER A 134 -11.72 -1.46 -7.82
C SER A 134 -12.73 -1.50 -6.66
N ALA A 135 -13.11 -2.70 -6.21
CA ALA A 135 -13.99 -2.86 -5.05
C ALA A 135 -13.37 -2.29 -3.76
N SER A 136 -12.05 -2.49 -3.56
CA SER A 136 -11.32 -1.91 -2.42
C SER A 136 -11.29 -0.39 -2.48
N ILE A 137 -11.05 0.19 -3.67
CA ILE A 137 -11.07 1.64 -3.89
C ILE A 137 -12.47 2.22 -3.67
N ALA A 138 -13.51 1.61 -4.25
CA ALA A 138 -14.90 2.05 -4.05
C ALA A 138 -15.33 2.00 -2.57
N LEU A 139 -14.87 0.97 -1.84
CA LEU A 139 -15.15 0.84 -0.42
C LEU A 139 -14.48 1.95 0.40
N ALA A 140 -13.20 2.26 0.13
CA ALA A 140 -12.48 3.35 0.78
C ALA A 140 -13.13 4.71 0.46
N ALA A 141 -13.51 4.95 -0.80
CA ALA A 141 -14.24 6.14 -1.22
C ALA A 141 -15.57 6.30 -0.47
N LYS A 142 -16.37 5.24 -0.39
CA LYS A 142 -17.65 5.24 0.35
C LYS A 142 -17.50 5.58 1.82
N LYS A 143 -16.34 5.25 2.42
CA LYS A 143 -16.01 5.54 3.82
C LYS A 143 -15.22 6.84 4.01
N HIS A 144 -15.04 7.62 2.94
CA HIS A 144 -14.29 8.88 2.95
C HIS A 144 -12.84 8.75 3.46
N VAL A 145 -12.22 7.59 3.23
CA VAL A 145 -10.79 7.37 3.47
C VAL A 145 -10.02 7.72 2.19
N ALA A 146 -8.90 8.44 2.31
CA ALA A 146 -8.04 8.69 1.16
C ALA A 146 -7.59 7.36 0.52
N HIS A 147 -7.59 7.29 -0.81
CA HIS A 147 -7.33 6.05 -1.52
C HIS A 147 -6.55 6.28 -2.80
N ALA A 148 -5.73 5.29 -3.14
CA ALA A 148 -4.82 5.37 -4.28
C ALA A 148 -4.59 4.00 -4.92
N VAL A 149 -4.21 4.03 -6.19
CA VAL A 149 -3.65 2.88 -6.90
C VAL A 149 -2.22 3.20 -7.32
N ALA A 150 -1.27 2.36 -6.91
CA ALA A 150 0.10 2.40 -7.35
C ALA A 150 0.31 1.31 -8.41
N ILE A 151 0.62 1.70 -9.64
CA ILE A 151 0.85 0.77 -10.74
C ILE A 151 2.36 0.71 -10.99
N VAL A 152 2.92 -0.50 -10.97
CA VAL A 152 4.35 -0.77 -11.22
C VAL A 152 4.46 -1.64 -12.49
N PRO A 153 4.27 -1.04 -13.68
CA PRO A 153 4.17 -1.80 -14.91
C PRO A 153 5.46 -2.57 -15.20
N GLY A 154 5.32 -3.83 -15.62
CA GLY A 154 6.41 -4.56 -16.21
C GLY A 154 6.81 -3.99 -17.59
N ASP A 155 8.04 -4.28 -18.05
CA ASP A 155 8.60 -3.71 -19.28
C ASP A 155 7.77 -4.03 -20.54
N ALA A 156 7.04 -5.15 -20.54
CA ALA A 156 6.21 -5.59 -21.65
C ALA A 156 4.79 -5.02 -21.66
N LEU A 157 4.39 -4.26 -20.62
CA LEU A 157 3.02 -3.78 -20.51
C LEU A 157 2.77 -2.63 -21.51
N SER A 158 1.77 -2.81 -22.38
CA SER A 158 1.37 -1.80 -23.35
C SER A 158 0.44 -0.74 -22.76
N ASP A 159 0.27 0.39 -23.46
CA ASP A 159 -0.53 1.53 -23.04
C ASP A 159 -2.02 1.20 -22.84
N GLY A 160 -2.58 0.28 -23.67
CA GLY A 160 -4.00 -0.05 -23.63
C GLY A 160 -4.45 -0.69 -22.31
N PRO A 161 -3.79 -1.73 -21.80
CA PRO A 161 -4.08 -2.26 -20.46
C PRO A 161 -3.97 -1.22 -19.35
N LEU A 162 -2.94 -0.37 -19.38
CA LEU A 162 -2.79 0.71 -18.40
C LEU A 162 -3.96 1.69 -18.42
N LEU A 163 -4.44 2.08 -19.60
CA LEU A 163 -5.60 2.97 -19.72
C LEU A 163 -6.88 2.33 -19.20
N ARG A 164 -7.09 1.03 -19.46
CA ARG A 164 -8.24 0.30 -18.90
C ARG A 164 -8.24 0.26 -17.37
N ILE A 165 -7.06 0.16 -16.76
CA ILE A 165 -6.96 0.27 -15.30
C ILE A 165 -7.42 1.65 -14.85
N VAL A 166 -6.96 2.72 -15.51
CA VAL A 166 -7.36 4.10 -15.18
C VAL A 166 -8.87 4.28 -15.31
N GLU A 167 -9.48 3.79 -16.40
CA GLU A 167 -10.92 3.83 -16.64
C GLU A 167 -11.69 3.12 -15.52
N GLN A 168 -11.30 1.90 -15.18
CA GLN A 168 -11.99 1.10 -14.17
C GLN A 168 -11.82 1.67 -12.76
N ILE A 169 -10.67 2.26 -12.44
CA ILE A 169 -10.46 2.94 -11.15
C ILE A 169 -11.26 4.25 -11.10
N HIS A 170 -11.34 4.99 -12.21
CA HIS A 170 -12.20 6.17 -12.31
C HIS A 170 -13.68 5.84 -12.04
N ASP A 171 -14.18 4.76 -12.63
CA ASP A 171 -15.54 4.28 -12.43
C ASP A 171 -15.79 3.87 -10.95
N ALA A 172 -14.77 3.34 -10.29
CA ALA A 172 -14.85 2.99 -8.87
C ALA A 172 -14.81 4.21 -7.95
N SER A 173 -13.99 5.22 -8.28
CA SER A 173 -13.88 6.50 -7.58
C SER A 173 -13.18 7.56 -8.44
N GLY A 174 -13.88 8.65 -8.74
CA GLY A 174 -13.30 9.81 -9.42
C GLY A 174 -12.25 10.58 -8.60
N ASP A 175 -12.18 10.33 -7.29
CA ASP A 175 -11.24 10.99 -6.36
C ASP A 175 -10.01 10.13 -6.03
N ALA A 176 -9.87 8.94 -6.64
CA ALA A 176 -8.72 8.08 -6.42
C ALA A 176 -7.43 8.75 -6.92
N GLN A 177 -6.32 8.56 -6.22
CA GLN A 177 -5.01 8.96 -6.74
C GLN A 177 -4.40 7.80 -7.52
N ILE A 178 -4.04 8.01 -8.78
CA ILE A 178 -3.42 6.98 -9.62
C ILE A 178 -1.96 7.36 -9.86
N VAL A 179 -1.04 6.53 -9.40
CA VAL A 179 0.40 6.75 -9.53
C VAL A 179 1.04 5.61 -10.30
N VAL A 180 1.57 5.89 -11.47
CA VAL A 180 2.30 4.92 -12.29
C VAL A 180 3.79 5.09 -12.08
N HIS A 181 4.45 4.03 -11.61
CA HIS A 181 5.90 4.00 -11.41
C HIS A 181 6.60 3.42 -12.64
N ALA A 182 6.95 4.30 -13.55
CA ALA A 182 7.49 3.94 -14.86
C ALA A 182 9.00 3.77 -14.86
N VAL A 183 9.50 2.82 -15.64
CA VAL A 183 10.90 2.83 -16.07
C VAL A 183 11.02 3.89 -17.16
N LEU A 184 11.80 4.94 -16.89
CA LEU A 184 12.00 6.04 -17.81
C LEU A 184 13.33 5.85 -18.55
N GLU A 185 13.30 5.94 -19.88
CA GLU A 185 14.51 5.92 -20.72
C GLU A 185 15.22 7.27 -20.74
N HIS A 186 14.48 8.35 -20.51
CA HIS A 186 14.95 9.73 -20.55
C HIS A 186 14.43 10.50 -19.33
N ALA A 187 14.83 11.76 -19.19
CA ALA A 187 14.20 12.65 -18.21
C ALA A 187 12.69 12.72 -18.46
N PRO A 188 11.86 12.76 -17.40
CA PRO A 188 10.39 12.62 -17.53
C PRO A 188 9.75 13.55 -18.57
N GLU A 189 10.24 14.77 -18.68
CA GLU A 189 9.76 15.76 -19.64
C GLU A 189 10.12 15.46 -21.11
N HIS A 190 11.06 14.57 -21.33
CA HIS A 190 11.53 14.15 -22.66
C HIS A 190 11.08 12.73 -23.03
N ASP A 191 10.47 12.00 -22.12
CA ASP A 191 9.95 10.66 -22.39
C ASP A 191 8.61 10.73 -23.10
N ARG A 192 8.66 10.74 -24.44
CA ARG A 192 7.47 10.92 -25.29
C ARG A 192 6.38 9.89 -25.05
N ARG A 193 6.74 8.65 -24.71
CA ARG A 193 5.76 7.59 -24.43
C ARG A 193 4.92 7.97 -23.23
N TRP A 194 5.56 8.29 -22.11
CA TRP A 194 4.88 8.58 -20.86
C TRP A 194 4.15 9.92 -20.86
N VAL A 195 4.69 10.93 -21.54
CA VAL A 195 3.98 12.21 -21.76
C VAL A 195 2.67 11.98 -22.53
N HIS A 196 2.73 11.23 -23.65
CA HIS A 196 1.55 10.95 -24.45
C HIS A 196 0.53 10.05 -23.73
N TRP A 197 1.01 9.02 -23.01
CA TRP A 197 0.16 8.17 -22.20
C TRP A 197 -0.54 8.99 -21.12
N LEU A 198 0.19 9.82 -20.38
CA LEU A 198 -0.36 10.67 -19.32
C LEU A 198 -1.44 11.61 -19.83
N GLN A 199 -1.27 12.21 -21.02
CA GLN A 199 -2.30 13.04 -21.64
C GLN A 199 -3.60 12.28 -21.87
N LYS A 200 -3.52 11.04 -22.34
CA LYS A 200 -4.70 10.17 -22.53
C LYS A 200 -5.34 9.77 -21.17
N ALA A 201 -4.52 9.41 -20.21
CA ALA A 201 -5.00 9.02 -18.89
C ALA A 201 -5.69 10.19 -18.17
N MET A 202 -5.14 11.39 -18.25
CA MET A 202 -5.72 12.60 -17.65
C MET A 202 -7.03 13.04 -18.34
N ALA A 203 -7.29 12.62 -19.56
CA ALA A 203 -8.58 12.84 -20.21
C ALA A 203 -9.70 11.99 -19.58
N VAL A 204 -9.35 10.90 -18.91
CA VAL A 204 -10.27 9.99 -18.21
C VAL A 204 -10.33 10.33 -16.72
N HIS A 205 -9.19 10.55 -16.09
CA HIS A 205 -9.06 10.71 -14.63
C HIS A 205 -8.07 11.81 -14.28
N SER A 206 -8.48 12.81 -13.51
CA SER A 206 -7.71 14.04 -13.31
C SER A 206 -6.46 13.88 -12.41
N ASP A 207 -6.48 12.99 -11.41
CA ASP A 207 -5.36 12.77 -10.50
C ASP A 207 -4.53 11.53 -10.90
N VAL A 208 -3.92 11.61 -12.09
CA VAL A 208 -2.96 10.61 -12.58
C VAL A 208 -1.56 11.22 -12.59
N ARG A 209 -0.58 10.47 -12.09
CA ARG A 209 0.83 10.87 -12.06
C ARG A 209 1.71 9.76 -12.60
N VAL A 210 2.76 10.14 -13.30
CA VAL A 210 3.85 9.24 -13.69
C VAL A 210 5.08 9.63 -12.88
N LEU A 211 5.58 8.71 -12.09
CA LEU A 211 6.81 8.87 -11.31
C LEU A 211 7.88 7.89 -11.82
N PRO A 212 9.15 8.28 -11.77
CA PRO A 212 10.22 7.36 -12.11
C PRO A 212 10.23 6.18 -11.12
N ARG A 213 10.40 4.98 -11.65
CA ARG A 213 10.69 3.81 -10.83
C ARG A 213 12.12 3.88 -10.36
N TRP A 214 12.36 3.82 -9.07
CA TRP A 214 13.72 3.74 -8.53
C TRP A 214 14.37 2.44 -9.00
N PRO A 215 15.56 2.51 -9.60
CA PRO A 215 16.26 1.31 -10.00
C PRO A 215 16.56 0.47 -8.76
N VAL A 216 16.22 -0.80 -8.84
CA VAL A 216 16.64 -1.79 -7.86
C VAL A 216 18.14 -1.95 -8.00
N SER A 217 18.92 -1.42 -7.06
CA SER A 217 20.37 -1.59 -7.04
C SER A 217 20.69 -3.08 -6.96
N GLY A 218 21.00 -3.66 -8.09
CA GLY A 218 21.79 -4.84 -8.29
C GLY A 218 21.65 -6.00 -7.31
N ARG A 219 20.46 -6.64 -7.21
CA ARG A 219 20.38 -8.06 -6.88
C ARG A 219 19.10 -8.68 -7.43
N ALA A 220 19.36 -9.64 -8.32
CA ALA A 220 18.45 -10.71 -8.69
C ALA A 220 17.15 -10.34 -9.42
N ALA A 221 17.23 -10.31 -10.71
CA ALA A 221 16.22 -10.79 -11.64
C ALA A 221 15.91 -12.30 -11.41
N ALA A 222 15.72 -12.75 -10.19
CA ALA A 222 15.54 -14.17 -9.85
C ALA A 222 14.58 -14.39 -8.70
N SER A 223 13.52 -13.62 -8.65
CA SER A 223 12.23 -13.98 -8.09
C SER A 223 11.33 -12.78 -8.35
N GLN A 224 10.51 -12.90 -9.38
CA GLN A 224 9.40 -12.01 -9.61
C GLN A 224 8.37 -12.23 -8.50
N GLU A 225 8.67 -11.80 -7.30
CA GLU A 225 7.66 -11.52 -6.31
C GLU A 225 7.35 -10.03 -6.40
N PRO A 226 6.19 -9.64 -6.90
CA PRO A 226 5.89 -8.25 -7.26
C PRO A 226 5.73 -7.33 -6.07
N TRP A 227 6.12 -7.75 -4.85
CA TRP A 227 5.81 -6.91 -3.71
C TRP A 227 6.72 -7.07 -2.49
N VAL A 228 7.95 -6.62 -2.60
CA VAL A 228 8.82 -6.34 -1.44
C VAL A 228 9.37 -4.93 -1.62
N PRO A 229 9.07 -3.98 -0.72
CA PRO A 229 9.79 -2.71 -0.70
C PRO A 229 11.27 -3.03 -0.56
N GLN A 230 12.04 -2.72 -1.58
CA GLN A 230 13.45 -3.05 -1.59
C GLN A 230 14.21 -2.10 -0.69
N ARG A 231 15.11 -2.63 0.13
CA ARG A 231 15.99 -1.87 0.98
C ARG A 231 16.80 -0.89 0.12
N VAL A 232 16.64 0.40 0.38
CA VAL A 232 17.65 1.39 0.03
C VAL A 232 18.73 1.24 1.09
N LEU A 233 19.93 0.79 0.69
CA LEU A 233 21.15 0.78 1.53
C LEU A 233 21.64 2.21 1.69
#